data_8d6ca5fdbff79b91e1c3c7adef5c77a8
#
_entry.id   8d6ca5fdbff79b91e1c3c7adef5c77a8
#
_cell.length_a   1.000
_cell.length_b   1.000
_cell.length_c   1.000
_cell.angle_alpha   90.00
_cell.angle_beta   90.00
_cell.angle_gamma   90.00
#
_symmetry.space_group_name_H-M   'P 1'
#
loop_
_entity.id
_entity.type
_entity.pdbx_description
1 polymer ?
#
loop_
_entity_poly.entity_id
_entity_poly.type
_entity_poly.pdbx_seq_one_letter_code
_entity_poly.pdbx_strand_id
1 'polypeptide(L)'
;ILTLVHDRSSTFLIGALLNLASVAAFEVALKIPDGFMRLFNSFIVVYFPGLSNLFSKGNRGDAHRMMNSSLILLSTGIIFLVLMAFLFADEIILALFSEKYIEASLPFALLMLNFYIRAISNILGYSLVAAGHSSAPVKANIIASIVNVASSLVMIRIFGYIGAVYS
;
A
#
# COMPACT_ATOMS: atom_id res chain seq x y z
N ILE A 1 6.65 11.90 10.37
CA ILE A 1 7.93 12.05 9.63
C ILE A 1 8.39 10.69 9.07
N LEU A 2 8.44 9.61 9.88
CA LEU A 2 8.85 8.27 9.41
C LEU A 2 7.98 7.74 8.26
N THR A 3 6.68 7.94 8.29
CA THR A 3 5.76 7.53 7.21
C THR A 3 6.02 8.29 5.90
N LEU A 4 6.30 9.59 5.98
CA LEU A 4 6.64 10.40 4.80
C LEU A 4 7.94 9.95 4.16
N VAL A 5 8.94 9.58 4.95
CA VAL A 5 10.21 9.05 4.45
C VAL A 5 9.97 7.69 3.77
N HIS A 6 9.17 6.84 4.38
CA HIS A 6 8.84 5.52 3.80
C HIS A 6 8.06 5.65 2.49
N ASP A 7 7.01 6.49 2.46
CA ASP A 7 6.11 6.61 1.30
C ASP A 7 6.75 7.34 0.10
N ARG A 8 7.80 8.16 0.31
CA ARG A 8 8.45 8.95 -0.75
C ARG A 8 9.90 8.58 -1.02
N SER A 9 10.48 7.64 -0.25
CA SER A 9 11.87 7.22 -0.44
C SER A 9 12.12 6.70 -1.85
N SER A 10 11.23 5.89 -2.40
CA SER A 10 11.35 5.34 -3.75
C SER A 10 11.35 6.44 -4.82
N THR A 11 10.46 7.43 -4.73
CA THR A 11 10.42 8.57 -5.67
C THR A 11 11.72 9.39 -5.61
N PHE A 12 12.23 9.67 -4.40
CA PHE A 12 13.51 10.37 -4.23
C PHE A 12 14.69 9.59 -4.80
N LEU A 13 14.74 8.28 -4.55
CA LEU A 13 15.80 7.41 -5.07
C LEU A 13 15.77 7.31 -6.60
N ILE A 14 14.57 7.20 -7.20
CA ILE A 14 14.42 7.21 -8.66
C ILE A 14 14.94 8.54 -9.22
N GLY A 15 14.56 9.68 -8.63
CA GLY A 15 15.00 11.00 -9.06
C GLY A 15 16.51 11.22 -8.92
N ALA A 16 17.12 10.66 -7.89
CA ALA A 16 18.56 10.77 -7.64
C ALA A 16 19.42 9.82 -8.50
N LEU A 17 18.89 8.64 -8.85
CA LEU A 17 19.65 7.58 -9.54
C LEU A 17 19.35 7.49 -11.04
N LEU A 18 18.19 7.99 -11.51
CA LEU A 18 17.73 7.87 -12.87
C LEU A 18 17.45 9.26 -13.47
N ASN A 19 16.27 9.45 -14.10
CA ASN A 19 15.89 10.67 -14.78
C ASN A 19 14.45 11.09 -14.46
N LEU A 20 14.10 12.34 -14.84
CA LEU A 20 12.76 12.90 -14.61
C LEU A 20 11.65 12.15 -15.33
N ALA A 21 11.91 11.52 -16.48
CA ALA A 21 10.91 10.73 -17.19
C ALA A 21 10.53 9.48 -16.40
N SER A 22 11.52 8.79 -15.80
CA SER A 22 11.28 7.63 -14.93
C SER A 22 10.51 8.02 -13.66
N VAL A 23 10.79 9.20 -13.08
CA VAL A 23 10.01 9.72 -11.95
C VAL A 23 8.56 9.94 -12.38
N ALA A 24 8.34 10.57 -13.54
CA ALA A 24 6.98 10.85 -14.03
C ALA A 24 6.19 9.56 -14.30
N ALA A 25 6.78 8.54 -14.90
CA ALA A 25 6.14 7.25 -15.13
C ALA A 25 5.78 6.55 -13.79
N PHE A 26 6.69 6.57 -12.81
CA PHE A 26 6.45 5.99 -11.50
C PHE A 26 5.34 6.74 -10.73
N GLU A 27 5.35 8.08 -10.76
CA GLU A 27 4.30 8.89 -10.12
C GLU A 27 2.91 8.67 -10.77
N VAL A 28 2.85 8.47 -12.10
CA VAL A 28 1.62 8.08 -12.80
C VAL A 28 1.13 6.73 -12.31
N ALA A 29 2.01 5.73 -12.22
CA ALA A 29 1.66 4.39 -11.73
C ALA A 29 1.15 4.40 -10.28
N LEU A 30 1.66 5.31 -9.42
CA LEU A 30 1.24 5.47 -8.03
C LEU A 30 -0.11 6.17 -7.84
N LYS A 31 -0.58 6.97 -8.81
CA LYS A 31 -1.77 7.83 -8.64
C LYS A 31 -3.01 7.08 -8.17
N ILE A 32 -3.30 5.96 -8.81
CA ILE A 32 -4.50 5.16 -8.53
C ILE A 32 -4.33 4.37 -7.21
N PRO A 33 -3.24 3.62 -6.97
CA PRO A 33 -3.00 2.96 -5.68
C PRO A 33 -3.04 3.94 -4.49
N ASP A 34 -2.44 5.13 -4.60
CA ASP A 34 -2.49 6.17 -3.57
C ASP A 34 -3.92 6.69 -3.34
N GLY A 35 -4.71 6.83 -4.40
CA GLY A 35 -6.13 7.19 -4.31
C GLY A 35 -6.91 6.15 -3.51
N PHE A 36 -6.74 4.86 -3.81
CA PHE A 36 -7.36 3.77 -3.06
C PHE A 36 -6.87 3.70 -1.61
N MET A 37 -5.59 3.97 -1.36
CA MET A 37 -5.06 4.01 0.01
C MET A 37 -5.71 5.13 0.85
N ARG A 38 -6.02 6.29 0.25
CA ARG A 38 -6.76 7.37 0.94
C ARG A 38 -8.18 6.95 1.31
N LEU A 39 -8.89 6.27 0.39
CA LEU A 39 -10.21 5.69 0.67
C LEU A 39 -10.14 4.64 1.79
N PHE A 40 -9.14 3.76 1.73
CA PHE A 40 -8.89 2.78 2.76
C PHE A 40 -8.62 3.42 4.13
N ASN A 41 -7.83 4.49 4.18
CA ASN A 41 -7.57 5.22 5.42
C ASN A 41 -8.85 5.83 6.02
N SER A 42 -9.81 6.25 5.20
CA SER A 42 -11.12 6.72 5.67
C SER A 42 -11.91 5.60 6.36
N PHE A 43 -11.81 4.37 5.85
CA PHE A 43 -12.37 3.20 6.54
C PHE A 43 -11.70 2.97 7.91
N ILE A 44 -10.39 3.06 8.00
CA ILE A 44 -9.64 2.86 9.25
C ILE A 44 -10.06 3.86 10.34
N VAL A 45 -10.38 5.10 9.98
CA VAL A 45 -10.84 6.14 10.93
C VAL A 45 -12.11 5.69 11.68
N VAL A 46 -12.98 4.91 11.05
CA VAL A 46 -14.20 4.36 11.66
C VAL A 46 -13.94 3.00 12.30
N TYR A 47 -13.17 2.16 11.63
CA TYR A 47 -12.88 0.79 12.05
C TYR A 47 -12.14 0.74 13.39
N PHE A 48 -11.06 1.53 13.54
CA PHE A 48 -10.21 1.47 14.73
C PHE A 48 -10.91 1.84 16.03
N PRO A 49 -11.66 2.95 16.14
CA PRO A 49 -12.40 3.27 17.37
C PRO A 49 -13.49 2.24 17.69
N GLY A 50 -14.18 1.72 16.65
CA GLY A 50 -15.20 0.67 16.84
C GLY A 50 -14.59 -0.58 17.44
N LEU A 51 -13.48 -1.05 16.89
CA LEU A 51 -12.78 -2.24 17.40
C LEU A 51 -12.21 -2.03 18.80
N SER A 52 -11.60 -0.85 19.06
CA SER A 52 -11.06 -0.50 20.37
C SER A 52 -12.14 -0.47 21.47
N ASN A 53 -13.33 0.04 21.15
CA ASN A 53 -14.48 0.03 22.07
C ASN A 53 -14.93 -1.39 22.41
N LEU A 54 -14.95 -2.31 21.45
CA LEU A 54 -15.29 -3.72 21.69
C LEU A 54 -14.28 -4.40 22.62
N PHE A 55 -12.99 -4.18 22.39
CA PHE A 55 -11.93 -4.72 23.27
C PHE A 55 -11.99 -4.12 24.68
N SER A 56 -12.21 -2.81 24.83
CA SER A 56 -12.28 -2.13 26.13
C SER A 56 -13.47 -2.61 26.97
N LYS A 57 -14.57 -3.00 26.32
CA LYS A 57 -15.73 -3.61 26.98
C LYS A 57 -15.59 -5.12 27.28
N GLY A 58 -14.44 -5.70 26.94
CA GLY A 58 -14.20 -7.14 27.11
C GLY A 58 -14.97 -8.03 26.11
N ASN A 59 -15.65 -7.45 25.12
CA ASN A 59 -16.43 -8.18 24.12
C ASN A 59 -15.53 -8.69 22.98
N ARG A 60 -14.68 -9.68 23.32
CA ARG A 60 -13.72 -10.28 22.39
C ARG A 60 -14.39 -11.00 21.22
N GLY A 61 -15.57 -11.59 21.43
CA GLY A 61 -16.31 -12.31 20.39
C GLY A 61 -16.70 -11.40 19.24
N ASP A 62 -17.33 -10.26 19.54
CA ASP A 62 -17.74 -9.28 18.52
C ASP A 62 -16.53 -8.54 17.92
N ALA A 63 -15.47 -8.31 18.71
CA ALA A 63 -14.22 -7.76 18.19
C ALA A 63 -13.60 -8.67 17.11
N HIS A 64 -13.50 -9.97 17.36
CA HIS A 64 -13.00 -10.93 16.37
C HIS A 64 -13.93 -11.05 15.16
N ARG A 65 -15.25 -11.03 15.38
CA ARG A 65 -16.21 -11.03 14.26
C ARG A 65 -16.04 -9.80 13.38
N MET A 66 -15.96 -8.61 13.99
CA MET A 66 -15.73 -7.35 13.25
C MET A 66 -14.43 -7.39 12.46
N MET A 67 -13.33 -7.87 13.06
CA MET A 67 -12.04 -8.01 12.39
C MET A 67 -12.12 -8.95 11.19
N ASN A 68 -12.66 -10.16 11.38
CA ASN A 68 -12.76 -11.16 10.32
C ASN A 68 -13.67 -10.71 9.18
N SER A 69 -14.84 -10.11 9.49
CA SER A 69 -15.74 -9.59 8.47
C SER A 69 -15.10 -8.47 7.66
N SER A 70 -14.37 -7.57 8.32
CA SER A 70 -13.63 -6.49 7.63
C SER A 70 -12.52 -7.04 6.75
N LEU A 71 -11.75 -8.03 7.25
CA LEU A 71 -10.71 -8.69 6.46
C LEU A 71 -11.28 -9.37 5.21
N ILE A 72 -12.35 -10.15 5.35
CA ILE A 72 -12.98 -10.85 4.22
C ILE A 72 -13.53 -9.83 3.21
N LEU A 73 -14.32 -8.86 3.66
CA LEU A 73 -14.96 -7.88 2.80
C LEU A 73 -13.93 -7.07 2.00
N LEU A 74 -12.94 -6.51 2.70
CA LEU A 74 -11.93 -5.66 2.06
C LEU A 74 -10.96 -6.48 1.21
N SER A 75 -10.53 -7.65 1.68
CA SER A 75 -9.67 -8.54 0.90
C SER A 75 -10.34 -8.94 -0.42
N THR A 76 -11.62 -9.33 -0.38
CA THR A 76 -12.37 -9.70 -1.59
C THR A 76 -12.53 -8.51 -2.53
N GLY A 77 -12.88 -7.33 -2.01
CA GLY A 77 -13.03 -6.12 -2.84
C GLY A 77 -11.71 -5.66 -3.45
N ILE A 78 -10.64 -5.63 -2.66
CA ILE A 78 -9.33 -5.16 -3.14
C ILE A 78 -8.71 -6.17 -4.13
N ILE A 79 -8.84 -7.49 -3.91
CA ILE A 79 -8.30 -8.48 -4.85
C ILE A 79 -9.00 -8.38 -6.21
N PHE A 80 -10.29 -8.08 -6.23
CA PHE A 80 -11.01 -7.80 -7.47
C PHE A 80 -10.42 -6.59 -8.22
N LEU A 81 -10.11 -5.50 -7.50
CA LEU A 81 -9.45 -4.32 -8.09
C LEU A 81 -8.04 -4.63 -8.60
N VAL A 82 -7.29 -5.48 -7.88
CA VAL A 82 -5.97 -5.95 -8.33
C VAL A 82 -6.09 -6.76 -9.63
N LEU A 83 -7.04 -7.68 -9.70
CA LEU A 83 -7.29 -8.46 -10.92
C LEU A 83 -7.66 -7.55 -12.10
N MET A 84 -8.53 -6.56 -11.88
CA MET A 84 -8.87 -5.57 -12.92
C MET A 84 -7.63 -4.78 -13.36
N ALA A 85 -6.77 -4.38 -12.42
CA ALA A 85 -5.53 -3.69 -12.75
C ALA A 85 -4.57 -4.55 -13.57
N PHE A 86 -4.47 -5.85 -13.30
CA PHE A 86 -3.63 -6.76 -14.11
C PHE A 86 -4.21 -7.04 -15.50
N LEU A 87 -5.53 -7.12 -15.63
CA LEU A 87 -6.19 -7.43 -16.92
C LEU A 87 -6.27 -6.20 -17.83
N PHE A 88 -6.45 -5.01 -17.27
CA PHE A 88 -6.76 -3.78 -18.00
C PHE A 88 -5.78 -2.65 -17.72
N ALA A 89 -4.51 -2.98 -17.34
CA ALA A 89 -3.52 -1.96 -16.97
C ALA A 89 -3.28 -0.94 -18.09
N ASP A 90 -3.14 -1.41 -19.34
CA ASP A 90 -2.86 -0.57 -20.49
C ASP A 90 -4.06 0.34 -20.80
N GLU A 91 -5.26 -0.21 -20.82
CA GLU A 91 -6.49 0.54 -21.08
C GLU A 91 -6.74 1.60 -19.99
N ILE A 92 -6.49 1.25 -18.73
CA ILE A 92 -6.64 2.20 -17.60
C ILE A 92 -5.66 3.35 -17.74
N ILE A 93 -4.38 3.06 -18.02
CA ILE A 93 -3.35 4.10 -18.19
C ILE A 93 -3.63 4.96 -19.41
N LEU A 94 -4.01 4.36 -20.54
CA LEU A 94 -4.39 5.11 -21.75
C LEU A 94 -5.60 6.01 -21.52
N ALA A 95 -6.64 5.49 -20.85
CA ALA A 95 -7.88 6.23 -20.63
C ALA A 95 -7.72 7.41 -19.64
N LEU A 96 -6.89 7.26 -18.60
CA LEU A 96 -6.76 8.24 -17.52
C LEU A 96 -5.58 9.21 -17.69
N PHE A 97 -4.55 8.82 -18.43
CA PHE A 97 -3.34 9.65 -18.57
C PHE A 97 -3.02 9.98 -20.03
N SER A 98 -2.28 9.16 -20.73
CA SER A 98 -2.06 9.23 -22.18
C SER A 98 -1.15 8.09 -22.65
N GLU A 99 -1.06 7.88 -23.97
CA GLU A 99 -0.17 6.89 -24.60
C GLU A 99 1.31 7.04 -24.18
N LYS A 100 1.74 8.29 -23.89
CA LYS A 100 3.09 8.58 -23.42
C LYS A 100 3.48 7.81 -22.14
N TYR A 101 2.50 7.42 -21.33
CA TYR A 101 2.73 6.74 -20.04
C TYR A 101 2.39 5.25 -20.07
N ILE A 102 2.27 4.63 -21.25
CA ILE A 102 1.94 3.21 -21.39
C ILE A 102 2.94 2.31 -20.64
N GLU A 103 4.21 2.71 -20.57
CA GLU A 103 5.24 1.99 -19.82
C GLU A 103 4.97 1.94 -18.30
N ALA A 104 4.06 2.77 -17.78
CA ALA A 104 3.64 2.75 -16.39
C ALA A 104 2.60 1.67 -16.07
N SER A 105 2.07 0.95 -17.07
CA SER A 105 1.00 -0.05 -16.88
C SER A 105 1.43 -1.22 -16.00
N LEU A 106 2.58 -1.84 -16.29
CA LEU A 106 3.10 -2.93 -15.45
C LEU A 106 3.44 -2.45 -14.03
N PRO A 107 4.18 -1.35 -13.81
CA PRO A 107 4.36 -0.76 -12.49
C PRO A 107 3.05 -0.49 -11.75
N PHE A 108 2.03 0.05 -12.43
CA PHE A 108 0.71 0.29 -11.86
C PHE A 108 0.06 -1.00 -11.34
N ALA A 109 0.02 -2.07 -12.15
CA ALA A 109 -0.55 -3.35 -11.75
C ALA A 109 0.17 -3.94 -10.52
N LEU A 110 1.51 -3.89 -10.50
CA LEU A 110 2.32 -4.33 -9.36
C LEU A 110 2.09 -3.47 -8.10
N LEU A 111 1.95 -2.16 -8.25
CA LEU A 111 1.64 -1.25 -7.14
C LEU A 111 0.23 -1.47 -6.59
N MET A 112 -0.73 -1.91 -7.40
CA MET A 112 -2.04 -2.34 -6.93
C MET A 112 -1.94 -3.61 -6.05
N LEU A 113 -1.05 -4.54 -6.40
CA LEU A 113 -0.77 -5.70 -5.54
C LEU A 113 -0.11 -5.26 -4.22
N ASN A 114 0.83 -4.32 -4.27
CA ASN A 114 1.44 -3.73 -3.06
C ASN A 114 0.38 -3.05 -2.19
N PHE A 115 -0.55 -2.30 -2.80
CA PHE A 115 -1.69 -1.71 -2.08
C PHE A 115 -2.51 -2.77 -1.33
N TYR A 116 -2.80 -3.92 -1.96
CA TYR A 116 -3.51 -5.03 -1.30
C TYR A 116 -2.77 -5.51 -0.05
N ILE A 117 -1.47 -5.80 -0.17
CA ILE A 117 -0.65 -6.27 0.95
C ILE A 117 -0.63 -5.24 2.09
N ARG A 118 -0.43 -3.95 1.77
CA ARG A 118 -0.44 -2.85 2.74
C ARG A 118 -1.79 -2.69 3.44
N ALA A 119 -2.89 -2.78 2.70
CA ALA A 119 -4.24 -2.66 3.26
C ALA A 119 -4.53 -3.76 4.29
N ILE A 120 -4.23 -5.02 3.96
CA ILE A 120 -4.41 -6.15 4.87
C ILE A 120 -3.49 -6.03 6.10
N SER A 121 -2.22 -5.69 5.89
CA SER A 121 -1.25 -5.47 6.97
C SER A 121 -1.71 -4.35 7.93
N ASN A 122 -2.29 -3.27 7.40
CA ASN A 122 -2.82 -2.17 8.20
C ASN A 122 -4.02 -2.59 9.05
N ILE A 123 -4.98 -3.38 8.52
CA ILE A 123 -6.11 -3.91 9.30
C ILE A 123 -5.57 -4.71 10.49
N LEU A 124 -4.63 -5.64 10.24
CA LEU A 124 -4.03 -6.46 11.29
C LEU A 124 -3.27 -5.60 12.30
N GLY A 125 -2.49 -4.63 11.84
CA GLY A 125 -1.75 -3.70 12.68
C GLY A 125 -2.66 -2.88 13.60
N TYR A 126 -3.71 -2.27 13.07
CA TYR A 126 -4.69 -1.52 13.86
C TYR A 126 -5.48 -2.42 14.81
N SER A 127 -5.75 -3.66 14.42
CA SER A 127 -6.39 -4.65 15.30
C SER A 127 -5.52 -5.00 16.51
N LEU A 128 -4.21 -5.16 16.30
CA LEU A 128 -3.25 -5.39 17.40
C LEU A 128 -3.17 -4.18 18.35
N VAL A 129 -3.17 -2.96 17.80
CA VAL A 129 -3.19 -1.74 18.60
C VAL A 129 -4.48 -1.65 19.42
N ALA A 130 -5.64 -1.92 18.81
CA ALA A 130 -6.93 -1.93 19.47
C ALA A 130 -7.01 -2.96 20.60
N ALA A 131 -6.32 -4.10 20.45
CA ALA A 131 -6.19 -5.14 21.46
C ALA A 131 -5.16 -4.82 22.58
N GLY A 132 -4.51 -3.65 22.53
CA GLY A 132 -3.52 -3.23 23.52
C GLY A 132 -2.06 -3.59 23.21
N HIS A 133 -1.79 -4.18 22.03
CA HIS A 133 -0.45 -4.61 21.61
C HIS A 133 0.21 -3.60 20.66
N SER A 134 0.32 -2.33 21.07
CA SER A 134 0.81 -1.23 20.21
C SER A 134 2.29 -1.35 19.79
N SER A 135 3.12 -2.03 20.59
CA SER A 135 4.57 -2.16 20.30
C SER A 135 4.87 -3.09 19.12
N ALA A 136 4.01 -4.09 18.86
CA ALA A 136 4.25 -5.08 17.81
C ALA A 136 4.19 -4.46 16.39
N PRO A 137 3.15 -3.69 16.00
CA PRO A 137 3.13 -3.03 14.70
C PRO A 137 4.25 -1.99 14.53
N VAL A 138 4.62 -1.28 15.59
CA VAL A 138 5.71 -0.29 15.52
C VAL A 138 7.04 -0.96 15.21
N LYS A 139 7.39 -2.06 15.90
CA LYS A 139 8.61 -2.83 15.62
C LYS A 139 8.60 -3.40 14.20
N ALA A 140 7.47 -3.98 13.76
CA ALA A 140 7.31 -4.51 12.40
C ALA A 140 7.52 -3.41 11.34
N ASN A 141 6.93 -2.23 11.53
CA ASN A 141 7.08 -1.10 10.61
C ASN A 141 8.53 -0.57 10.55
N ILE A 142 9.25 -0.53 11.67
CA ILE A 142 10.67 -0.13 11.67
C ILE A 142 11.50 -1.11 10.86
N ILE A 143 11.35 -2.41 11.10
CA ILE A 143 12.06 -3.46 10.36
C ILE A 143 11.71 -3.39 8.87
N ALA A 144 10.42 -3.31 8.53
CA ALA A 144 9.96 -3.20 7.15
C ALA A 144 10.53 -1.96 6.45
N SER A 145 10.61 -0.80 7.13
CA SER A 145 11.19 0.42 6.56
C SER A 145 12.68 0.28 6.26
N ILE A 146 13.45 -0.37 7.15
CA ILE A 146 14.88 -0.62 6.93
C ILE A 146 15.08 -1.56 5.74
N VAL A 147 14.33 -2.65 5.69
CA VAL A 147 14.38 -3.63 4.59
C VAL A 147 13.96 -2.97 3.27
N ASN A 148 12.88 -2.18 3.27
CA ASN A 148 12.41 -1.46 2.08
C ASN A 148 13.49 -0.53 1.52
N VAL A 149 14.11 0.33 2.34
CA VAL A 149 15.16 1.25 1.88
C VAL A 149 16.37 0.47 1.34
N ALA A 150 16.79 -0.59 2.03
CA ALA A 150 17.93 -1.40 1.59
C ALA A 150 17.63 -2.12 0.27
N SER A 151 16.45 -2.75 0.13
CA SER A 151 16.02 -3.42 -1.10
C SER A 151 15.83 -2.44 -2.25
N SER A 152 15.24 -1.26 -2.00
CA SER A 152 15.07 -0.21 -3.02
C SER A 152 16.41 0.22 -3.64
N LEU A 153 17.42 0.46 -2.82
CA LEU A 153 18.76 0.84 -3.31
C LEU A 153 19.36 -0.20 -4.24
N VAL A 154 19.18 -1.48 -3.94
CA VAL A 154 19.69 -2.60 -4.76
C VAL A 154 18.83 -2.77 -6.01
N MET A 155 17.53 -2.83 -5.86
CA MET A 155 16.59 -3.12 -6.95
C MET A 155 16.54 -1.98 -7.99
N ILE A 156 16.61 -0.72 -7.58
CA ILE A 156 16.65 0.43 -8.51
C ILE A 156 17.94 0.40 -9.35
N ARG A 157 19.07 -0.02 -8.79
CA ARG A 157 20.33 -0.15 -9.56
C ARG A 157 20.29 -1.26 -10.59
N ILE A 158 19.54 -2.35 -10.33
CA ILE A 158 19.47 -3.53 -11.22
C ILE A 158 18.37 -3.36 -12.27
N PHE A 159 17.18 -2.92 -11.87
CA PHE A 159 15.96 -2.91 -12.69
C PHE A 159 15.44 -1.50 -13.03
N GLY A 160 16.21 -0.45 -12.71
CA GLY A 160 15.76 0.94 -12.93
C GLY A 160 14.54 1.28 -12.05
N TYR A 161 13.62 2.13 -12.54
CA TYR A 161 12.47 2.59 -11.77
C TYR A 161 11.47 1.45 -11.43
N ILE A 162 11.42 0.39 -12.22
CA ILE A 162 10.61 -0.80 -11.93
C ILE A 162 11.13 -1.50 -10.66
N GLY A 163 12.44 -1.42 -10.40
CA GLY A 163 13.04 -1.94 -9.16
C GLY A 163 12.46 -1.32 -7.89
N ALA A 164 12.00 -0.07 -7.95
CA ALA A 164 11.32 0.58 -6.83
C ALA A 164 9.92 -0.01 -6.52
N VAL A 165 9.32 -0.71 -7.47
CA VAL A 165 8.03 -1.39 -7.30
C VAL A 165 8.21 -2.72 -6.57
N TYR A 166 9.37 -3.35 -6.74
CA TYR A 166 9.71 -4.64 -6.11
C TYR A 166 10.25 -4.51 -4.68
N SER A 167 10.54 -3.31 -4.22
CA SER A 167 11.04 -3.04 -2.86
C SER A 167 9.91 -2.71 -1.89
#